data_94943854143c2d1aa1c3c81d4f7cb3c0
#
_entry.id   94943854143c2d1aa1c3c81d4f7cb3c0
#
_cell.length_a   1.000
_cell.length_b   1.000
_cell.length_c   1.000
_cell.angle_alpha   90.00
_cell.angle_beta   90.00
_cell.angle_gamma   90.00
#
_symmetry.space_group_name_H-M   'P 1'
#
loop_
_entity.id
_entity.type
_entity.pdbx_description
1 polymer ?
#
loop_
_entity_poly.entity_id
_entity_poly.type
_entity_poly.pdbx_seq_one_letter_code
_entity_poly.pdbx_strand_id
1 'polypeptide(L)'
;MPDEPCLYDKLTGREFLGFIADMFGMPRSVSRQRIDREIGHFELAEFIDELAESYSLGMRQRLVFAASLLHDPEVLVLDEPMVGLDPRSVRIVKDLLRERVAEGMTVFMSTHTLAMAEELADRVGIMVHGRLRFLGTIPELRDQVAVESLNLEQLYLQLTADRGGAGGGGP
;
A
#
# COMPACT_ATOMS: atom_id res chain seq x y z
N MET A 1 -1.68 0.41 7.50
CA MET A 1 -1.31 -1.02 7.53
C MET A 1 0.18 -1.07 7.80
N PRO A 2 0.65 -1.73 8.86
CA PRO A 2 2.08 -1.83 9.18
C PRO A 2 2.81 -2.81 8.24
N ASP A 3 4.14 -2.70 8.18
CA ASP A 3 5.02 -3.56 7.36
C ASP A 3 4.88 -5.05 7.67
N GLU A 4 4.77 -5.39 8.95
CA GLU A 4 4.57 -6.77 9.38
C GLU A 4 3.09 -7.07 9.61
N PRO A 5 2.53 -8.08 8.90
CA PRO A 5 1.16 -8.49 9.08
C PRO A 5 0.90 -8.99 10.50
N CYS A 6 0.14 -8.23 11.28
CA CYS A 6 -0.26 -8.64 12.63
C CYS A 6 -1.52 -9.52 12.53
N LEU A 7 -1.33 -10.82 12.58
CA LEU A 7 -2.40 -11.83 12.53
C LEU A 7 -2.46 -12.61 13.86
N TYR A 8 -3.63 -13.13 14.16
CA TYR A 8 -3.80 -14.09 15.25
C TYR A 8 -3.53 -15.50 14.72
N ASP A 9 -2.37 -16.05 15.02
CA ASP A 9 -1.86 -17.32 14.46
C ASP A 9 -2.82 -18.51 14.67
N LYS A 10 -3.64 -18.49 15.72
CA LYS A 10 -4.59 -19.56 16.06
C LYS A 10 -5.98 -19.40 15.47
N LEU A 11 -6.18 -18.36 14.66
CA LEU A 11 -7.39 -18.20 13.86
C LEU A 11 -7.15 -18.65 12.43
N THR A 12 -8.20 -19.16 11.79
CA THR A 12 -8.22 -19.28 10.33
C THR A 12 -8.35 -17.89 9.71
N GLY A 13 -8.00 -17.74 8.43
CA GLY A 13 -8.19 -16.46 7.75
C GLY A 13 -9.64 -15.98 7.77
N ARG A 14 -10.60 -16.91 7.61
CA ARG A 14 -12.04 -16.60 7.67
C ARG A 14 -12.46 -16.12 9.06
N GLU A 15 -12.00 -16.77 10.11
CA GLU A 15 -12.26 -16.34 11.49
C GLU A 15 -11.63 -14.97 11.78
N PHE A 16 -10.43 -14.72 11.26
CA PHE A 16 -9.78 -13.41 11.37
C PHE A 16 -10.60 -12.31 10.67
N LEU A 17 -11.07 -12.53 9.44
CA LEU A 17 -11.94 -11.56 8.75
C LEU A 17 -13.26 -11.36 9.50
N GLY A 18 -13.85 -12.44 10.07
CA GLY A 18 -15.02 -12.35 10.92
C GLY A 18 -14.79 -11.51 12.17
N PHE A 19 -13.65 -11.71 12.84
CA PHE A 19 -13.24 -10.92 14.01
C PHE A 19 -13.09 -9.42 13.65
N ILE A 20 -12.45 -9.10 12.52
CA ILE A 20 -12.32 -7.72 12.04
C ILE A 20 -13.71 -7.11 11.76
N ALA A 21 -14.61 -7.85 11.11
CA ALA A 21 -15.97 -7.39 10.85
C ALA A 21 -16.74 -7.07 12.15
N ASP A 22 -16.60 -7.92 13.16
CA ASP A 22 -17.22 -7.71 14.48
C ASP A 22 -16.63 -6.47 15.19
N MET A 23 -15.30 -6.24 15.07
CA MET A 23 -14.65 -5.03 15.63
C MET A 23 -15.17 -3.73 15.00
N PHE A 24 -15.50 -3.75 13.70
CA PHE A 24 -16.12 -2.62 13.01
C PHE A 24 -17.64 -2.56 13.18
N GLY A 25 -18.23 -3.42 14.01
CA GLY A 25 -19.68 -3.45 14.29
C GLY A 25 -20.53 -3.79 13.06
N MET A 26 -20.01 -4.55 12.12
CA MET A 26 -20.71 -4.88 10.87
C MET A 26 -21.83 -5.87 11.13
N PRO A 27 -23.05 -5.64 10.59
CA PRO A 27 -24.13 -6.62 10.66
C PRO A 27 -23.71 -7.94 10.00
N ARG A 28 -24.07 -9.08 10.59
CA ARG A 28 -23.67 -10.41 10.10
C ARG A 28 -24.04 -10.69 8.65
N SER A 29 -25.16 -10.18 8.17
CA SER A 29 -25.56 -10.33 6.76
C SER A 29 -24.64 -9.58 5.81
N VAL A 30 -24.17 -8.39 6.21
CA VAL A 30 -23.24 -7.55 5.44
C VAL A 30 -21.82 -8.11 5.52
N SER A 31 -21.37 -8.49 6.72
CA SER A 31 -20.00 -8.99 6.92
C SER A 31 -19.75 -10.26 6.11
N ARG A 32 -20.71 -11.19 6.07
CA ARG A 32 -20.56 -12.42 5.29
C ARG A 32 -20.37 -12.14 3.80
N GLN A 33 -21.21 -11.29 3.24
CA GLN A 33 -21.12 -10.90 1.82
C GLN A 33 -19.79 -10.24 1.50
N ARG A 34 -19.33 -9.33 2.38
CA ARG A 34 -18.04 -8.64 2.18
C ARG A 34 -16.85 -9.56 2.35
N ILE A 35 -16.89 -10.48 3.33
CA ILE A 35 -15.83 -11.50 3.48
C ILE A 35 -15.72 -12.35 2.22
N ASP A 36 -16.84 -12.84 1.68
CA ASP A 36 -16.83 -13.66 0.46
C ASP A 36 -16.31 -12.84 -0.75
N ARG A 37 -16.64 -11.57 -0.84
CA ARG A 37 -16.10 -10.64 -1.85
C ARG A 37 -14.58 -10.53 -1.76
N GLU A 38 -14.05 -10.22 -0.56
CA GLU A 38 -12.60 -10.03 -0.38
C GLU A 38 -11.82 -11.35 -0.54
N ILE A 39 -12.41 -12.50 -0.17
CA ILE A 39 -11.85 -13.81 -0.47
C ILE A 39 -11.65 -13.99 -1.99
N GLY A 40 -12.61 -13.54 -2.78
CA GLY A 40 -12.51 -13.58 -4.24
C GLY A 40 -11.45 -12.61 -4.79
N HIS A 41 -11.48 -11.35 -4.35
CA HIS A 41 -10.56 -10.30 -4.82
C HIS A 41 -9.08 -10.64 -4.56
N PHE A 42 -8.78 -11.20 -3.39
CA PHE A 42 -7.41 -11.54 -2.99
C PHE A 42 -7.03 -13.00 -3.24
N GLU A 43 -7.88 -13.78 -3.93
CA GLU A 43 -7.66 -15.20 -4.23
C GLU A 43 -7.29 -16.01 -2.96
N LEU A 44 -8.07 -15.85 -1.88
CA LEU A 44 -7.79 -16.48 -0.60
C LEU A 44 -8.41 -17.89 -0.48
N ALA A 45 -9.28 -18.28 -1.40
CA ALA A 45 -10.12 -19.48 -1.28
C ALA A 45 -9.36 -20.76 -0.98
N GLU A 46 -8.12 -20.89 -1.48
CA GLU A 46 -7.32 -22.11 -1.31
C GLU A 46 -6.83 -22.32 0.13
N PHE A 47 -6.70 -21.24 0.93
CA PHE A 47 -6.10 -21.31 2.26
C PHE A 47 -6.89 -20.59 3.35
N ILE A 48 -8.02 -19.95 3.02
CA ILE A 48 -8.77 -19.10 3.96
C ILE A 48 -9.26 -19.85 5.21
N ASP A 49 -9.46 -21.17 5.11
CA ASP A 49 -9.94 -22.03 6.19
C ASP A 49 -8.78 -22.79 6.91
N GLU A 50 -7.51 -22.51 6.53
CA GLU A 50 -6.32 -22.97 7.26
C GLU A 50 -5.97 -21.98 8.38
N LEU A 51 -5.18 -22.43 9.38
CA LEU A 51 -4.70 -21.55 10.45
C LEU A 51 -3.66 -20.57 9.92
N ALA A 52 -3.74 -19.32 10.37
CA ALA A 52 -2.84 -18.25 9.94
C ALA A 52 -1.36 -18.52 10.26
N GLU A 53 -1.04 -19.39 11.24
CA GLU A 53 0.33 -19.82 11.52
C GLU A 53 0.99 -20.57 10.36
N SER A 54 0.20 -21.22 9.48
CA SER A 54 0.70 -21.96 8.31
C SER A 54 0.95 -21.04 7.10
N TYR A 55 0.54 -19.77 7.14
CA TYR A 55 0.56 -18.88 5.99
C TYR A 55 1.98 -18.40 5.65
N SER A 56 2.30 -18.42 4.36
CA SER A 56 3.46 -17.69 3.83
C SER A 56 3.30 -16.16 4.02
N LEU A 57 4.38 -15.41 3.90
CA LEU A 57 4.34 -13.95 4.00
C LEU A 57 3.33 -13.34 3.01
N GLY A 58 3.33 -13.80 1.74
CA GLY A 58 2.39 -13.34 0.73
C GLY A 58 0.93 -13.67 1.04
N MET A 59 0.64 -14.86 1.63
CA MET A 59 -0.70 -15.22 2.10
C MET A 59 -1.15 -14.32 3.24
N ARG A 60 -0.26 -14.07 4.22
CA ARG A 60 -0.52 -13.14 5.35
C ARG A 60 -0.82 -11.73 4.84
N GLN A 61 -0.02 -11.24 3.92
CA GLN A 61 -0.17 -9.89 3.36
C GLN A 61 -1.51 -9.74 2.61
N ARG A 62 -1.88 -10.71 1.76
CA ARG A 62 -3.17 -10.71 1.06
C ARG A 62 -4.36 -10.73 2.03
N LEU A 63 -4.28 -11.50 3.12
CA LEU A 63 -5.31 -11.51 4.15
C LEU A 63 -5.44 -10.17 4.88
N VAL A 64 -4.31 -9.50 5.19
CA VAL A 64 -4.31 -8.17 5.83
C VAL A 64 -4.88 -7.11 4.89
N PHE A 65 -4.61 -7.16 3.58
CA PHE A 65 -5.27 -6.31 2.61
C PHE A 65 -6.78 -6.53 2.60
N ALA A 66 -7.23 -7.78 2.53
CA ALA A 66 -8.66 -8.13 2.59
C ALA A 66 -9.32 -7.56 3.86
N ALA A 67 -8.68 -7.72 5.03
CA ALA A 67 -9.14 -7.18 6.29
C ALA A 67 -9.23 -5.64 6.28
N SER A 68 -8.23 -4.97 5.68
CA SER A 68 -8.18 -3.51 5.61
C SER A 68 -9.26 -2.89 4.73
N LEU A 69 -9.75 -3.64 3.73
CA LEU A 69 -10.80 -3.20 2.81
C LEU A 69 -12.20 -3.68 3.19
N LEU A 70 -12.31 -4.60 4.16
CA LEU A 70 -13.54 -5.27 4.53
C LEU A 70 -14.69 -4.31 4.92
N HIS A 71 -14.35 -3.19 5.56
CA HIS A 71 -15.31 -2.20 6.05
C HIS A 71 -15.56 -1.04 5.06
N ASP A 72 -15.09 -1.14 3.81
CA ASP A 72 -15.15 -0.13 2.75
C ASP A 72 -14.67 1.26 3.23
N PRO A 73 -13.37 1.42 3.57
CA PRO A 73 -12.85 2.69 4.06
C PRO A 73 -12.85 3.76 2.95
N GLU A 74 -13.14 5.01 3.31
CA GLU A 74 -12.97 6.15 2.40
C GLU A 74 -11.49 6.50 2.17
N VAL A 75 -10.64 6.21 3.17
CA VAL A 75 -9.19 6.46 3.14
C VAL A 75 -8.44 5.22 3.60
N LEU A 76 -7.51 4.76 2.80
CA LEU A 76 -6.61 3.65 3.12
C LEU A 76 -5.17 4.15 3.25
N VAL A 77 -4.55 3.90 4.40
CA VAL A 77 -3.15 4.26 4.67
C VAL A 77 -2.30 3.00 4.68
N LEU A 78 -1.28 2.97 3.83
CA LEU A 78 -0.39 1.83 3.61
C LEU A 78 1.06 2.23 3.83
N ASP A 79 1.82 1.39 4.53
CA ASP A 79 3.26 1.53 4.71
C ASP A 79 3.95 0.35 4.04
N GLU A 80 4.80 0.62 3.03
CA GLU A 80 5.53 -0.36 2.22
C GLU A 80 4.70 -1.59 1.79
N PRO A 81 3.51 -1.41 1.19
CA PRO A 81 2.52 -2.48 1.08
C PRO A 81 2.90 -3.64 0.16
N MET A 82 3.93 -3.51 -0.67
CA MET A 82 4.34 -4.54 -1.63
C MET A 82 5.56 -5.33 -1.18
N VAL A 83 6.14 -4.99 -0.04
CA VAL A 83 7.32 -5.70 0.49
C VAL A 83 6.94 -7.15 0.81
N GLY A 84 7.74 -8.10 0.31
CA GLY A 84 7.54 -9.53 0.56
C GLY A 84 6.43 -10.20 -0.26
N LEU A 85 5.77 -9.48 -1.16
CA LEU A 85 4.82 -10.06 -2.10
C LEU A 85 5.54 -10.67 -3.32
N ASP A 86 5.03 -11.81 -3.77
CA ASP A 86 5.38 -12.36 -5.08
C ASP A 86 4.76 -11.53 -6.23
N PRO A 87 5.26 -11.63 -7.47
CA PRO A 87 4.80 -10.81 -8.59
C PRO A 87 3.29 -10.92 -8.88
N ARG A 88 2.67 -12.10 -8.63
CA ARG A 88 1.22 -12.30 -8.81
C ARG A 88 0.44 -11.53 -7.75
N SER A 89 0.84 -11.62 -6.49
CA SER A 89 0.23 -10.90 -5.38
C SER A 89 0.37 -9.38 -5.54
N VAL A 90 1.53 -8.89 -5.99
CA VAL A 90 1.74 -7.46 -6.32
C VAL A 90 0.72 -7.01 -7.37
N ARG A 91 0.51 -7.79 -8.44
CA ARG A 91 -0.45 -7.44 -9.49
C ARG A 91 -1.88 -7.37 -8.95
N ILE A 92 -2.31 -8.38 -8.19
CA ILE A 92 -3.65 -8.41 -7.57
C ILE A 92 -3.89 -7.15 -6.74
N VAL A 93 -2.94 -6.80 -5.86
CA VAL A 93 -3.05 -5.61 -5.01
C VAL A 93 -3.10 -4.33 -5.83
N LYS A 94 -2.25 -4.17 -6.84
CA LYS A 94 -2.24 -3.00 -7.73
C LYS A 94 -3.58 -2.81 -8.44
N ASP A 95 -4.09 -3.87 -9.04
CA ASP A 95 -5.33 -3.83 -9.82
C ASP A 95 -6.50 -3.47 -8.89
N LEU A 96 -6.55 -4.05 -7.70
CA LEU A 96 -7.60 -3.75 -6.72
C LEU A 96 -7.51 -2.32 -6.16
N LEU A 97 -6.30 -1.82 -5.86
CA LEU A 97 -6.15 -0.42 -5.41
C LEU A 97 -6.63 0.57 -6.47
N ARG A 98 -6.32 0.32 -7.77
CA ARG A 98 -6.82 1.14 -8.88
C ARG A 98 -8.35 1.11 -8.98
N GLU A 99 -8.95 -0.08 -8.85
CA GLU A 99 -10.40 -0.24 -8.85
C GLU A 99 -11.05 0.56 -7.71
N ARG A 100 -10.55 0.42 -6.48
CA ARG A 100 -11.08 1.15 -5.31
C ARG A 100 -10.91 2.67 -5.43
N VAL A 101 -9.79 3.14 -5.97
CA VAL A 101 -9.59 4.58 -6.24
C VAL A 101 -10.57 5.08 -7.30
N ALA A 102 -10.85 4.31 -8.35
CA ALA A 102 -11.85 4.64 -9.36
C ALA A 102 -13.29 4.69 -8.78
N GLU A 103 -13.56 3.92 -7.70
CA GLU A 103 -14.80 3.95 -6.93
C GLU A 103 -14.87 5.12 -5.92
N GLY A 104 -13.80 5.90 -5.77
CA GLY A 104 -13.75 7.09 -4.92
C GLY A 104 -12.96 6.97 -3.62
N MET A 105 -12.31 5.81 -3.35
CA MET A 105 -11.41 5.66 -2.21
C MET A 105 -10.14 6.48 -2.40
N THR A 106 -9.63 7.06 -1.32
CA THR A 106 -8.30 7.69 -1.31
C THR A 106 -7.27 6.73 -0.73
N VAL A 107 -6.15 6.53 -1.46
CA VAL A 107 -5.01 5.74 -0.96
C VAL A 107 -3.85 6.67 -0.64
N PHE A 108 -3.37 6.60 0.59
CA PHE A 108 -2.11 7.21 0.99
C PHE A 108 -1.08 6.12 1.27
N MET A 109 0.02 6.12 0.51
CA MET A 109 1.01 5.04 0.56
C MET A 109 2.41 5.62 0.76
N SER A 110 3.18 5.06 1.71
CA SER A 110 4.63 5.24 1.74
C SER A 110 5.31 4.13 0.95
N THR A 111 6.37 4.45 0.23
CA THR A 111 7.21 3.46 -0.44
C THR A 111 8.60 4.02 -0.75
N HIS A 112 9.60 3.14 -0.71
CA HIS A 112 10.93 3.40 -1.25
C HIS A 112 11.09 2.85 -2.69
N THR A 113 10.08 2.14 -3.22
CA THR A 113 10.08 1.60 -4.58
C THR A 113 9.54 2.64 -5.55
N LEU A 114 10.42 3.49 -6.08
CA LEU A 114 10.05 4.64 -6.91
C LEU A 114 9.31 4.25 -8.20
N ALA A 115 9.66 3.12 -8.82
CA ALA A 115 8.95 2.59 -10.00
C ALA A 115 7.47 2.29 -9.70
N MET A 116 7.15 1.83 -8.48
CA MET A 116 5.78 1.59 -8.06
C MET A 116 5.03 2.91 -7.83
N ALA A 117 5.66 3.89 -7.19
CA ALA A 117 5.09 5.21 -7.04
C ALA A 117 4.79 5.85 -8.41
N GLU A 118 5.70 5.72 -9.37
CA GLU A 118 5.51 6.20 -10.75
C GLU A 118 4.33 5.53 -11.47
N GLU A 119 4.09 4.25 -11.17
CA GLU A 119 3.02 3.47 -11.80
C GLU A 119 1.63 3.72 -11.19
N LEU A 120 1.55 3.94 -9.87
CA LEU A 120 0.28 3.94 -9.14
C LEU A 120 -0.18 5.33 -8.69
N ALA A 121 0.76 6.25 -8.43
CA ALA A 121 0.41 7.48 -7.74
C ALA A 121 -0.06 8.58 -8.71
N ASP A 122 -1.20 9.21 -8.41
CA ASP A 122 -1.63 10.44 -9.07
C ASP A 122 -0.76 11.62 -8.61
N ARG A 123 -0.35 11.62 -7.34
CA ARG A 123 0.51 12.64 -6.73
C ARG A 123 1.58 11.99 -5.87
N VAL A 124 2.77 12.58 -5.87
CA VAL A 124 3.91 12.12 -5.08
C VAL A 124 4.38 13.19 -4.11
N GLY A 125 4.70 12.77 -2.88
CA GLY A 125 5.38 13.59 -1.89
C GLY A 125 6.79 13.09 -1.67
N ILE A 126 7.82 13.93 -1.86
CA ILE A 126 9.22 13.56 -1.62
C ILE A 126 9.65 14.16 -0.28
N MET A 127 10.04 13.29 0.65
CA MET A 127 10.54 13.66 1.97
C MET A 127 12.06 13.45 2.06
N VAL A 128 12.76 14.45 2.59
CA VAL A 128 14.22 14.40 2.84
C VAL A 128 14.51 14.94 4.23
N HIS A 129 15.14 14.14 5.08
CA HIS A 129 15.45 14.51 6.48
C HIS A 129 14.23 15.04 7.24
N GLY A 130 13.08 14.37 7.14
CA GLY A 130 11.84 14.74 7.83
C GLY A 130 11.13 15.99 7.28
N ARG A 131 11.55 16.50 6.13
CA ARG A 131 10.94 17.68 5.49
C ARG A 131 10.37 17.31 4.12
N LEU A 132 9.16 17.74 3.84
CA LEU A 132 8.55 17.63 2.52
C LEU A 132 9.26 18.61 1.56
N ARG A 133 9.87 18.07 0.50
CA ARG A 133 10.62 18.83 -0.52
C ARG A 133 9.80 19.08 -1.76
N PHE A 134 8.93 18.15 -2.08
CA PHE A 134 8.02 18.22 -3.21
C PHE A 134 6.68 17.61 -2.84
N LEU A 135 5.60 18.16 -3.37
CA LEU A 135 4.27 17.58 -3.34
C LEU A 135 3.54 17.99 -4.63
N GLY A 136 3.27 17.02 -5.49
CA GLY A 136 2.61 17.30 -6.77
C GLY A 136 2.53 16.04 -7.63
N THR A 137 2.20 16.23 -8.90
CA THR A 137 2.21 15.18 -9.93
C THR A 137 3.63 14.92 -10.46
N ILE A 138 3.85 13.77 -11.08
CA ILE A 138 5.14 13.46 -11.71
C ILE A 138 5.49 14.44 -12.84
N PRO A 139 4.55 14.87 -13.70
CA PRO A 139 4.81 15.95 -14.67
C PRO A 139 5.30 17.24 -14.00
N GLU A 140 4.63 17.72 -12.94
CA GLU A 140 5.05 18.94 -12.20
C GLU A 140 6.45 18.77 -11.60
N LEU A 141 6.80 17.56 -11.16
CA LEU A 141 8.15 17.26 -10.66
C LEU A 141 9.21 17.36 -11.78
N ARG A 142 8.90 16.83 -12.98
CA ARG A 142 9.78 16.94 -14.15
C ARG A 142 10.01 18.41 -14.56
N ASP A 143 8.97 19.20 -14.58
CA ASP A 143 9.05 20.64 -14.89
C ASP A 143 9.93 21.39 -13.89
N GLN A 144 9.82 21.07 -12.60
CA GLN A 144 10.63 21.69 -11.54
C GLN A 144 12.14 21.38 -11.68
N VAL A 145 12.48 20.22 -12.17
CA VAL A 145 13.89 19.78 -12.36
C VAL A 145 14.42 20.17 -13.75
N ALA A 146 13.57 20.74 -14.61
CA ALA A 146 13.88 21.19 -15.98
C ALA A 146 14.41 20.06 -16.89
N VAL A 147 13.94 18.80 -16.72
CA VAL A 147 14.40 17.65 -17.51
C VAL A 147 13.20 16.77 -17.88
N GLU A 148 12.86 16.73 -19.16
CA GLU A 148 11.68 16.02 -19.68
C GLU A 148 11.77 14.48 -19.69
N SER A 149 12.98 13.89 -19.66
CA SER A 149 13.17 12.46 -19.95
C SER A 149 13.58 11.59 -18.76
N LEU A 150 13.60 12.13 -17.53
CA LEU A 150 14.01 11.38 -16.35
C LEU A 150 12.84 10.59 -15.74
N ASN A 151 13.14 9.36 -15.26
CA ASN A 151 12.24 8.60 -14.41
C ASN A 151 12.22 9.17 -12.97
N LEU A 152 11.27 8.73 -12.16
CA LEU A 152 11.10 9.23 -10.79
C LEU A 152 12.37 9.02 -9.92
N GLU A 153 13.11 7.95 -10.15
CA GLU A 153 14.36 7.66 -9.43
C GLU A 153 15.44 8.73 -9.70
N GLN A 154 15.63 9.08 -10.95
CA GLN A 154 16.58 10.11 -11.35
C GLN A 154 16.19 11.49 -10.83
N LEU A 155 14.89 11.81 -10.85
CA LEU A 155 14.34 13.05 -10.29
C LEU A 155 14.55 13.11 -8.77
N TYR A 156 14.29 11.99 -8.08
CA TYR A 156 14.55 11.87 -6.64
C TYR A 156 16.02 12.11 -6.30
N LEU A 157 16.94 11.46 -7.03
CA LEU A 157 18.38 11.63 -6.82
C LEU A 157 18.84 13.08 -7.01
N GLN A 158 18.33 13.78 -8.02
CA GLN A 158 18.67 15.20 -8.24
C GLN A 158 18.16 16.08 -7.10
N LEU A 159 16.91 15.91 -6.66
CA LEU A 159 16.35 16.67 -5.55
C LEU A 159 17.06 16.42 -4.20
N THR A 160 17.65 15.24 -4.04
CA THR A 160 18.35 14.86 -2.80
C THR A 160 19.83 15.16 -2.84
N ALA A 161 20.47 15.19 -4.02
CA ALA A 161 21.89 15.50 -4.22
C ALA A 161 22.25 16.98 -4.02
N ASP A 162 21.34 17.91 -4.29
CA ASP A 162 21.60 19.36 -4.37
C ASP A 162 21.87 20.04 -3.01
N ARG A 163 22.05 19.32 -1.90
CA ARG A 163 22.33 19.89 -0.57
C ARG A 163 23.38 19.15 0.27
N GLY A 164 24.26 18.37 -0.34
CA GLY A 164 25.49 17.90 0.32
C GLY A 164 26.62 18.94 0.38
N GLY A 165 26.46 20.11 -0.26
CA GLY A 165 27.55 21.06 -0.50
C GLY A 165 27.49 22.40 0.26
N ALA A 166 26.52 22.64 1.13
CA ALA A 166 26.42 23.94 1.84
C ALA A 166 26.56 23.79 3.36
N GLY A 167 27.72 23.40 3.84
CA GLY A 167 28.00 23.26 5.29
C GLY A 167 29.47 23.09 5.63
N GLY A 168 30.34 23.79 4.95
CA GLY A 168 31.78 23.74 5.25
C GLY A 168 32.50 25.04 4.83
N GLY A 169 32.28 26.10 5.57
CA GLY A 169 33.02 27.35 5.35
C GLY A 169 32.65 28.40 6.40
N GLY A 170 33.34 28.39 7.49
CA GLY A 170 33.35 29.49 8.45
C GLY A 170 34.63 29.44 9.27
N PRO A 171 35.27 30.56 9.51
CA PRO A 171 36.67 30.70 9.91
C PRO A 171 36.94 30.20 11.34
#